data_3b6e8326edace9746f87ebcda8f672bb
#
_entry.id   3b6e8326edace9746f87ebcda8f672bb
#
_cell.length_a   1.000
_cell.length_b   1.000
_cell.length_c   1.000
_cell.angle_alpha   90.00
_cell.angle_beta   90.00
_cell.angle_gamma   90.00
#
_symmetry.space_group_name_H-M   'P 1'
#
loop_
_entity.id
_entity.type
_entity.pdbx_description
1 polymer ?
#
loop_
_entity_poly.entity_id
_entity_poly.type
_entity_poly.pdbx_seq_one_letter_code
_entity_poly.pdbx_strand_id
1 'polypeptide(L)'
;AEEDHCANPHHQATRGHFAAGSLTFHSFLDGIAIGLAFQVSSAVGLIVTLAVLTHKFLDGISIVSLILKDGGEKKLAFQWLSLASVAPLVGIISTLFFTLPQSTLALILAFFAGFFFYIGASDLLPESHHAHPTRWTTFATILGVVVIYTAINLAGV
;
A
#
# COMPACT_ATOMS: atom_id res chain seq x y z
N ALA A 1 -31.56 27.61 -3.21
CA ALA A 1 -30.34 28.26 -2.71
C ALA A 1 -29.31 27.16 -2.48
N GLU A 2 -28.51 26.88 -3.50
CA GLU A 2 -27.33 26.01 -3.42
C GLU A 2 -26.24 26.85 -2.72
N GLU A 3 -25.90 26.48 -1.51
CA GLU A 3 -24.68 26.99 -0.86
C GLU A 3 -23.50 26.29 -1.54
N ASP A 4 -22.91 26.95 -2.52
CA ASP A 4 -21.57 26.70 -3.02
C ASP A 4 -20.58 26.83 -1.85
N HIS A 5 -20.26 25.71 -1.18
CA HIS A 5 -19.11 25.63 -0.30
C HIS A 5 -17.86 25.75 -1.17
N CYS A 6 -17.44 27.00 -1.42
CA CYS A 6 -16.12 27.32 -1.95
C CYS A 6 -15.07 26.75 -0.97
N ALA A 7 -14.65 25.52 -1.21
CA ALA A 7 -13.58 24.90 -0.47
C ALA A 7 -12.31 25.73 -0.67
N ASN A 8 -11.78 26.25 0.43
CA ASN A 8 -10.65 27.17 0.48
C ASN A 8 -9.42 26.47 -0.17
N PRO A 9 -8.80 27.00 -1.24
CA PRO A 9 -7.75 26.34 -2.01
C PRO A 9 -6.54 25.94 -1.15
N HIS A 10 -6.28 26.65 -0.04
CA HIS A 10 -5.24 26.32 0.93
C HIS A 10 -5.54 25.02 1.70
N HIS A 11 -6.81 24.69 1.96
CA HIS A 11 -7.18 23.44 2.64
C HIS A 11 -7.08 22.23 1.70
N GLN A 12 -7.30 22.40 0.40
CA GLN A 12 -7.21 21.32 -0.58
C GLN A 12 -5.74 20.90 -0.80
N ALA A 13 -4.84 21.86 -1.02
CA ALA A 13 -3.41 21.56 -1.19
C ALA A 13 -2.81 20.84 0.02
N THR A 14 -3.20 21.21 1.24
CA THR A 14 -2.73 20.57 2.48
C THR A 14 -3.21 19.12 2.57
N ARG A 15 -4.42 18.80 2.09
CA ARG A 15 -4.97 17.43 2.08
C ARG A 15 -4.19 16.52 1.14
N GLY A 16 -3.87 16.97 -0.07
CA GLY A 16 -3.08 16.22 -1.04
C GLY A 16 -1.68 15.87 -0.52
N HIS A 17 -1.00 16.82 0.11
CA HIS A 17 0.30 16.59 0.73
C HIS A 17 0.23 15.57 1.87
N PHE A 18 -0.78 15.67 2.72
CA PHE A 18 -0.93 14.76 3.86
C PHE A 18 -1.23 13.32 3.37
N ALA A 19 -2.12 13.17 2.38
CA ALA A 19 -2.44 11.88 1.79
C ALA A 19 -1.23 11.26 1.07
N ALA A 20 -0.49 12.04 0.27
CA ALA A 20 0.72 11.56 -0.39
C ALA A 20 1.82 11.19 0.62
N GLY A 21 1.96 11.95 1.70
CA GLY A 21 2.86 11.65 2.82
C GLY A 21 2.51 10.33 3.53
N SER A 22 1.22 10.11 3.79
CA SER A 22 0.71 8.87 4.38
C SER A 22 1.00 7.65 3.49
N LEU A 23 0.74 7.75 2.18
CA LEU A 23 1.05 6.68 1.22
C LEU A 23 2.56 6.44 1.09
N THR A 24 3.38 7.48 1.19
CA THR A 24 4.84 7.35 1.20
C THR A 24 5.33 6.63 2.46
N PHE A 25 4.77 6.97 3.61
CA PHE A 25 5.08 6.30 4.87
C PHE A 25 4.61 4.84 4.86
N HIS A 26 3.42 4.57 4.31
CA HIS A 26 2.95 3.21 4.06
C HIS A 26 3.94 2.42 3.17
N SER A 27 4.44 3.03 2.10
CA SER A 27 5.46 2.44 1.23
C SER A 27 6.76 2.08 1.98
N PHE A 28 7.18 2.91 2.93
CA PHE A 28 8.32 2.62 3.78
C PHE A 28 8.07 1.39 4.69
N LEU A 29 6.87 1.30 5.27
CA LEU A 29 6.46 0.15 6.10
C LEU A 29 6.39 -1.14 5.27
N ASP A 30 5.94 -1.09 4.02
CA ASP A 30 5.97 -2.24 3.11
C ASP A 30 7.41 -2.73 2.91
N GLY A 31 8.36 -1.81 2.76
CA GLY A 31 9.78 -2.16 2.67
C GLY A 31 10.30 -2.87 3.92
N ILE A 32 9.92 -2.39 5.11
CA ILE A 32 10.24 -3.06 6.38
C ILE A 32 9.61 -4.47 6.39
N ALA A 33 8.34 -4.60 6.01
CA ALA A 33 7.66 -5.89 5.98
C ALA A 33 8.36 -6.89 5.05
N ILE A 34 8.79 -6.45 3.85
CA ILE A 34 9.59 -7.27 2.93
C ILE A 34 10.90 -7.71 3.59
N GLY A 35 11.66 -6.77 4.14
CA GLY A 35 12.96 -7.07 4.76
C GLY A 35 12.85 -8.05 5.93
N LEU A 36 11.85 -7.86 6.81
CA LEU A 36 11.58 -8.78 7.91
C LEU A 36 11.09 -10.15 7.43
N ALA A 37 10.29 -10.20 6.35
CA ALA A 37 9.84 -11.46 5.76
C ALA A 37 11.00 -12.28 5.22
N PHE A 38 12.03 -11.65 4.62
CA PHE A 38 13.27 -12.32 4.21
C PHE A 38 14.10 -12.83 5.38
N GLN A 39 14.01 -12.22 6.56
CA GLN A 39 14.65 -12.75 7.77
C GLN A 39 13.99 -14.05 8.26
N VAL A 40 12.71 -14.29 7.92
CA VAL A 40 12.04 -15.58 8.22
C VAL A 40 12.47 -16.66 7.25
N SER A 41 12.24 -16.45 5.95
CA SER A 41 12.71 -17.34 4.88
C SER A 41 12.64 -16.63 3.53
N SER A 42 13.40 -17.12 2.55
CA SER A 42 13.35 -16.62 1.18
C SER A 42 11.97 -16.79 0.54
N ALA A 43 11.26 -17.88 0.85
CA ALA A 43 9.92 -18.15 0.33
C ALA A 43 8.92 -17.12 0.84
N VAL A 44 8.90 -16.85 2.15
CA VAL A 44 8.03 -15.83 2.76
C VAL A 44 8.38 -14.45 2.22
N GLY A 45 9.66 -14.10 2.12
CA GLY A 45 10.13 -12.85 1.57
C GLY A 45 9.66 -12.62 0.13
N LEU A 46 9.75 -13.64 -0.73
CA LEU A 46 9.26 -13.56 -2.13
C LEU A 46 7.75 -13.36 -2.22
N ILE A 47 6.96 -14.07 -1.41
CA ILE A 47 5.50 -13.93 -1.39
C ILE A 47 5.12 -12.51 -0.97
N VAL A 48 5.70 -11.99 0.12
CA VAL A 48 5.43 -10.62 0.59
C VAL A 48 5.87 -9.59 -0.46
N THR A 49 7.02 -9.79 -1.08
CA THR A 49 7.51 -8.91 -2.16
C THR A 49 6.53 -8.87 -3.33
N LEU A 50 6.05 -10.04 -3.78
CA LEU A 50 5.07 -10.12 -4.88
C LEU A 50 3.77 -9.41 -4.52
N ALA A 51 3.26 -9.62 -3.32
CA ALA A 51 2.05 -8.96 -2.83
C ALA A 51 2.22 -7.43 -2.79
N VAL A 52 3.36 -6.94 -2.30
CA VAL A 52 3.66 -5.49 -2.28
C VAL A 52 3.77 -4.93 -3.70
N LEU A 53 4.51 -5.57 -4.60
CA LEU A 53 4.68 -5.09 -5.97
C LEU A 53 3.36 -4.97 -6.73
N THR A 54 2.41 -5.88 -6.49
CA THR A 54 1.11 -5.85 -7.17
C THR A 54 0.27 -4.63 -6.78
N HIS A 55 0.29 -4.19 -5.51
CA HIS A 55 -0.47 -3.00 -5.11
C HIS A 55 0.30 -1.69 -5.27
N LYS A 56 1.63 -1.71 -5.36
CA LYS A 56 2.45 -0.50 -5.56
C LYS A 56 2.10 0.27 -6.83
N PHE A 57 1.68 -0.41 -7.87
CA PHE A 57 1.21 0.24 -9.09
C PHE A 57 -0.02 1.12 -8.83
N LEU A 58 -0.97 0.62 -8.03
CA LEU A 58 -2.17 1.37 -7.66
C LEU A 58 -1.84 2.54 -6.72
N ASP A 59 -0.92 2.35 -5.77
CA ASP A 59 -0.45 3.42 -4.89
C ASP A 59 0.15 4.58 -5.68
N GLY A 60 0.95 4.28 -6.71
CA GLY A 60 1.54 5.30 -7.59
C GLY A 60 0.48 6.11 -8.34
N ILE A 61 -0.54 5.45 -8.89
CA ILE A 61 -1.67 6.12 -9.54
C ILE A 61 -2.43 6.99 -8.53
N SER A 62 -2.65 6.48 -7.31
CA SER A 62 -3.36 7.20 -6.25
C SER A 62 -2.63 8.46 -5.83
N ILE A 63 -1.30 8.41 -5.63
CA ILE A 63 -0.50 9.58 -5.28
C ILE A 63 -0.62 10.67 -6.34
N VAL A 64 -0.43 10.31 -7.62
CA VAL A 64 -0.53 11.27 -8.72
C VAL A 64 -1.93 11.86 -8.82
N SER A 65 -2.95 11.02 -8.73
CA SER A 65 -4.35 11.43 -8.82
C SER A 65 -4.75 12.37 -7.68
N LEU A 66 -4.33 12.07 -6.44
CA LEU A 66 -4.60 12.91 -5.27
C LEU A 66 -3.99 14.30 -5.41
N ILE A 67 -2.71 14.38 -5.76
CA ILE A 67 -2.02 15.66 -5.92
C ILE A 67 -2.64 16.51 -7.03
N LEU A 68 -2.94 15.91 -8.19
CA LEU A 68 -3.53 16.63 -9.32
C LEU A 68 -4.98 17.05 -9.05
N LYS A 69 -5.76 16.20 -8.38
CA LYS A 69 -7.16 16.49 -8.02
C LYS A 69 -7.28 17.65 -7.04
N ASP A 70 -6.30 17.78 -6.14
CA ASP A 70 -6.24 18.88 -5.17
C ASP A 70 -5.58 20.15 -5.74
N GLY A 71 -5.40 20.24 -7.06
CA GLY A 71 -4.86 21.42 -7.75
C GLY A 71 -3.34 21.54 -7.70
N GLY A 72 -2.62 20.48 -7.29
CA GLY A 72 -1.16 20.47 -7.27
C GLY A 72 -0.55 20.37 -8.67
N GLU A 73 0.69 20.85 -8.79
CA GLU A 73 1.44 20.80 -10.05
C GLU A 73 1.93 19.38 -10.37
N LYS A 74 2.09 19.07 -11.67
CA LYS A 74 2.67 17.80 -12.15
C LYS A 74 4.07 17.53 -11.57
N LYS A 75 4.87 18.57 -11.38
CA LYS A 75 6.20 18.47 -10.77
C LYS A 75 6.12 17.94 -9.34
N LEU A 76 5.16 18.44 -8.56
CA LEU A 76 4.92 18.01 -7.20
C LEU A 76 4.44 16.55 -7.14
N ALA A 77 3.51 16.17 -8.02
CA ALA A 77 3.04 14.78 -8.14
C ALA A 77 4.21 13.82 -8.46
N PHE A 78 5.11 14.21 -9.36
CA PHE A 78 6.30 13.42 -9.69
C PHE A 78 7.29 13.32 -8.51
N GLN A 79 7.47 14.39 -7.74
CA GLN A 79 8.32 14.36 -6.54
C GLN A 79 7.79 13.38 -5.49
N TRP A 80 6.49 13.42 -5.18
CA TRP A 80 5.86 12.48 -4.25
C TRP A 80 5.90 11.05 -4.76
N LEU A 81 5.65 10.83 -6.06
CA LEU A 81 5.77 9.51 -6.68
C LEU A 81 7.18 8.94 -6.56
N SER A 82 8.20 9.77 -6.83
CA SER A 82 9.61 9.38 -6.72
C SER A 82 9.96 9.03 -5.27
N LEU A 83 9.51 9.83 -4.31
CA LEU A 83 9.73 9.59 -2.88
C LEU A 83 9.08 8.28 -2.43
N ALA A 84 7.82 8.04 -2.82
CA ALA A 84 7.10 6.81 -2.52
C ALA A 84 7.71 5.57 -3.19
N SER A 85 8.34 5.73 -4.36
CA SER A 85 9.05 4.65 -5.06
C SER A 85 10.37 4.26 -4.38
N VAL A 86 11.05 5.22 -3.75
CA VAL A 86 12.32 4.99 -3.03
C VAL A 86 12.06 4.52 -1.59
N ALA A 87 10.95 4.90 -0.99
CA ALA A 87 10.63 4.60 0.40
C ALA A 87 10.72 3.09 0.77
N PRO A 88 10.23 2.14 -0.06
CA PRO A 88 10.37 0.71 0.24
C PRO A 88 11.84 0.24 0.27
N LEU A 89 12.70 0.80 -0.59
CA LEU A 89 14.12 0.46 -0.60
C LEU A 89 14.77 0.89 0.70
N VAL A 90 14.47 2.09 1.18
CA VAL A 90 14.93 2.58 2.49
C VAL A 90 14.42 1.68 3.61
N GLY A 91 13.17 1.25 3.55
CA GLY A 91 12.58 0.29 4.48
C GLY A 91 13.33 -1.04 4.51
N ILE A 92 13.60 -1.65 3.36
CA ILE A 92 14.37 -2.89 3.25
C ILE A 92 15.79 -2.71 3.82
N ILE A 93 16.47 -1.64 3.40
CA ILE A 93 17.83 -1.34 3.86
C ILE A 93 17.87 -1.17 5.38
N SER A 94 16.88 -0.53 5.97
CA SER A 94 16.81 -0.36 7.43
C SER A 94 16.81 -1.69 8.18
N THR A 95 16.20 -2.74 7.62
CA THR A 95 16.14 -4.07 8.25
C THR A 95 17.46 -4.83 8.21
N LEU A 96 18.45 -4.39 7.41
CA LEU A 96 19.78 -4.99 7.37
C LEU A 96 20.63 -4.65 8.57
N PHE A 97 20.27 -3.58 9.30
CA PHE A 97 21.04 -3.13 10.47
C PHE A 97 20.66 -3.82 11.78
N PHE A 98 19.61 -4.65 11.76
CA PHE A 98 19.17 -5.38 12.94
C PHE A 98 18.58 -6.74 12.57
N THR A 99 18.78 -7.71 13.44
CA THR A 99 18.14 -9.03 13.37
C THR A 99 17.23 -9.18 14.58
N LEU A 100 16.01 -9.64 14.35
CA LEU A 100 15.04 -9.83 15.42
C LEU A 100 14.90 -11.30 15.79
N PRO A 101 14.66 -11.63 17.08
CA PRO A 101 14.28 -12.97 17.50
C PRO A 101 13.03 -13.44 16.74
N GLN A 102 12.96 -14.73 16.44
CA GLN A 102 11.87 -15.30 15.63
C GLN A 102 10.46 -15.03 16.19
N SER A 103 10.32 -15.01 17.53
CA SER A 103 9.07 -14.66 18.20
C SER A 103 8.64 -13.21 17.94
N THR A 104 9.60 -12.28 17.95
CA THR A 104 9.35 -10.85 17.69
C THR A 104 9.00 -10.63 16.21
N LEU A 105 9.72 -11.31 15.30
CA LEU A 105 9.40 -11.30 13.86
C LEU A 105 7.98 -11.78 13.60
N ALA A 106 7.56 -12.89 14.18
CA ALA A 106 6.23 -13.43 14.03
C ALA A 106 5.15 -12.42 14.50
N LEU A 107 5.40 -11.75 15.63
CA LEU A 107 4.47 -10.77 16.20
C LEU A 107 4.33 -9.52 15.33
N ILE A 108 5.45 -9.00 14.82
CA ILE A 108 5.46 -7.83 13.93
C ILE A 108 4.79 -8.16 12.59
N LEU A 109 5.11 -9.31 11.99
CA LEU A 109 4.49 -9.72 10.74
C LEU A 109 2.99 -10.00 10.91
N ALA A 110 2.56 -10.57 12.04
CA ALA A 110 1.15 -10.75 12.35
C ALA A 110 0.42 -9.41 12.52
N PHE A 111 1.08 -8.42 13.14
CA PHE A 111 0.55 -7.05 13.23
C PHE A 111 0.37 -6.41 11.83
N PHE A 112 1.38 -6.48 10.98
CA PHE A 112 1.28 -6.00 9.60
C PHE A 112 0.19 -6.73 8.82
N ALA A 113 0.10 -8.05 8.93
CA ALA A 113 -0.93 -8.82 8.27
C ALA A 113 -2.34 -8.40 8.71
N GLY A 114 -2.56 -8.21 10.02
CA GLY A 114 -3.83 -7.70 10.56
C GLY A 114 -4.16 -6.30 10.07
N PHE A 115 -3.18 -5.41 10.03
CA PHE A 115 -3.34 -4.04 9.56
C PHE A 115 -3.72 -3.99 8.07
N PHE A 116 -3.00 -4.73 7.21
CA PHE A 116 -3.33 -4.81 5.79
C PHE A 116 -4.67 -5.50 5.52
N PHE A 117 -4.98 -6.53 6.30
CA PHE A 117 -6.29 -7.18 6.22
C PHE A 117 -7.42 -6.21 6.59
N TYR A 118 -7.23 -5.41 7.64
CA TYR A 118 -8.20 -4.40 8.03
C TYR A 118 -8.43 -3.38 6.91
N ILE A 119 -7.37 -2.78 6.36
CA ILE A 119 -7.51 -1.81 5.26
C ILE A 119 -8.18 -2.45 4.04
N GLY A 120 -7.77 -3.66 3.66
CA GLY A 120 -8.36 -4.36 2.52
C GLY A 120 -9.84 -4.67 2.70
N ALA A 121 -10.22 -5.15 3.87
CA ALA A 121 -11.59 -5.57 4.14
C ALA A 121 -12.54 -4.41 4.48
N SER A 122 -12.06 -3.37 5.18
CA SER A 122 -12.92 -2.27 5.65
C SER A 122 -13.00 -1.09 4.69
N ASP A 123 -11.95 -0.82 3.95
CA ASP A 123 -11.87 0.35 3.07
C ASP A 123 -11.93 -0.03 1.59
N LEU A 124 -10.98 -0.86 1.12
CA LEU A 124 -10.85 -1.11 -0.31
C LEU A 124 -11.98 -1.97 -0.88
N LEU A 125 -12.41 -2.99 -0.15
CA LEU A 125 -13.45 -3.90 -0.63
C LEU A 125 -14.82 -3.21 -0.74
N PRO A 126 -15.32 -2.50 0.30
CA PRO A 126 -16.57 -1.74 0.19
C PRO A 126 -16.50 -0.63 -0.84
N GLU A 127 -15.41 0.15 -0.90
CA GLU A 127 -15.23 1.23 -1.86
C GLU A 127 -15.31 0.73 -3.30
N SER A 128 -14.63 -0.38 -3.62
CA SER A 128 -14.67 -0.98 -4.95
C SER A 128 -16.05 -1.46 -5.36
N HIS A 129 -16.85 -1.95 -4.40
CA HIS A 129 -18.21 -2.41 -4.65
C HIS A 129 -19.24 -1.26 -4.70
N HIS A 130 -19.02 -0.14 -4.00
CA HIS A 130 -19.88 1.03 -4.04
C HIS A 130 -19.65 1.88 -5.28
N ALA A 131 -18.39 2.10 -5.68
CA ALA A 131 -18.05 2.94 -6.83
C ALA A 131 -18.46 2.29 -8.16
N HIS A 132 -18.31 0.98 -8.30
CA HIS A 132 -18.65 0.24 -9.52
C HIS A 132 -19.17 -1.17 -9.17
N PRO A 133 -20.45 -1.31 -8.80
CA PRO A 133 -21.05 -2.62 -8.48
C PRO A 133 -21.20 -3.46 -9.74
N THR A 134 -20.11 -4.10 -10.15
CA THR A 134 -20.08 -4.93 -11.35
C THR A 134 -19.66 -6.36 -10.98
N ARG A 135 -20.20 -7.35 -11.68
CA ARG A 135 -19.75 -8.76 -11.53
C ARG A 135 -18.25 -8.93 -11.75
N TRP A 136 -17.62 -8.03 -12.50
CA TRP A 136 -16.18 -8.00 -12.72
C TRP A 136 -15.37 -7.66 -11.46
N THR A 137 -15.89 -6.80 -10.58
CA THR A 137 -15.25 -6.46 -9.30
C THR A 137 -15.17 -7.70 -8.40
N THR A 138 -16.29 -8.43 -8.26
CA THR A 138 -16.33 -9.67 -7.49
C THR A 138 -15.40 -10.74 -8.10
N PHE A 139 -15.40 -10.87 -9.43
CA PHE A 139 -14.52 -11.81 -10.12
C PHE A 139 -13.03 -11.48 -9.88
N ALA A 140 -12.65 -10.20 -9.98
CA ALA A 140 -11.29 -9.74 -9.73
C ALA A 140 -10.84 -10.03 -8.27
N THR A 141 -11.73 -9.81 -7.30
CA THR A 141 -11.46 -10.11 -5.88
C THR A 141 -11.21 -11.61 -5.67
N ILE A 142 -12.08 -12.48 -6.22
CA ILE A 142 -11.93 -13.93 -6.13
C ILE A 142 -10.62 -14.36 -6.81
N LEU A 143 -10.34 -13.82 -8.00
CA LEU A 143 -9.11 -14.11 -8.73
C LEU A 143 -7.87 -13.76 -7.91
N GLY A 144 -7.85 -12.58 -7.26
CA GLY A 144 -6.76 -12.16 -6.36
C GLY A 144 -6.54 -13.14 -5.21
N VAL A 145 -7.61 -13.58 -4.55
CA VAL A 145 -7.53 -14.59 -3.48
C VAL A 145 -6.96 -15.91 -4.00
N VAL A 146 -7.44 -16.39 -5.16
CA VAL A 146 -6.94 -17.63 -5.76
C VAL A 146 -5.46 -17.52 -6.14
N VAL A 147 -5.02 -16.41 -6.70
CA VAL A 147 -3.61 -16.17 -7.06
C VAL A 147 -2.71 -16.23 -5.82
N ILE A 148 -3.07 -15.54 -4.75
CA ILE A 148 -2.29 -15.54 -3.51
C ILE A 148 -2.31 -16.92 -2.85
N TYR A 149 -3.46 -17.59 -2.81
CA TYR A 149 -3.57 -18.95 -2.26
C TYR A 149 -2.67 -19.93 -3.02
N THR A 150 -2.68 -19.88 -4.35
CA THR A 150 -1.81 -20.76 -5.17
C THR A 150 -0.34 -20.42 -4.97
N ALA A 151 0.03 -19.13 -4.87
CA ALA A 151 1.41 -18.73 -4.61
C ALA A 151 1.92 -19.25 -3.27
N ILE A 152 1.11 -19.19 -2.20
CA ILE A 152 1.47 -19.71 -0.87
C ILE A 152 1.68 -21.23 -0.94
N ASN A 153 0.78 -21.98 -1.58
CA ASN A 153 0.89 -23.45 -1.70
C ASN A 153 2.12 -23.86 -2.53
N LEU A 154 2.42 -23.14 -3.62
CA LEU A 154 3.62 -23.40 -4.44
C LEU A 154 4.92 -23.07 -3.72
N ALA A 155 4.91 -22.11 -2.83
CA ALA A 155 6.08 -21.75 -2.01
C ALA A 155 6.34 -22.74 -0.86
N GLY A 156 5.41 -23.65 -0.56
CA GLY A 156 5.58 -24.66 0.49
C GLY A 156 5.57 -24.07 1.90
N VAL A 157 4.83 -22.98 2.12
CA VAL A 157 4.72 -22.26 3.40
C VAL A 157 3.36 -22.51 4.03
#